data_e50752f18d664f9a1440e228553f5e58
#
_entry.id   e50752f18d664f9a1440e228553f5e58
#
_cell.length_a   1.000
_cell.length_b   1.000
_cell.length_c   1.000
_cell.angle_alpha   90.00
_cell.angle_beta   90.00
_cell.angle_gamma   90.00
#
_symmetry.space_group_name_H-M   'P 1'
#
loop_
_entity.id
_entity.type
_entity.pdbx_description
1 polymer ?
#
loop_
_entity_poly.entity_id
_entity_poly.type
_entity_poly.pdbx_seq_one_letter_code
_entity_poly.pdbx_strand_id
1 'polypeptide(L)'
;MDHRNTDEAALVRRVQARDEMAFREIVEHYQAKVFSIIYGILRNHNDAEDIAQQVFAKIYFSIKNFDFRSSLLTWIYKITVNECYDYLRKKRVRKLVYESDFSEEDAQRMQNTESAIEQGPAVDTQLAQRDLVLKLLAKLSKEDRMLLLMKEVEGHSVEELSRMTGTNENTIKVKLFRARQKLLKAAQRLNRGGGQSGLGGAQSGIRL
;
A
#
# COMPACT_ATOMS: atom_id res chain seq x y z
N MET A 1 -14.44 -7.39 -27.03
CA MET A 1 -13.08 -6.78 -27.07
C MET A 1 -13.19 -5.44 -26.36
N ASP A 2 -12.41 -5.25 -25.31
CA ASP A 2 -12.60 -4.16 -24.35
C ASP A 2 -11.99 -2.86 -24.92
N HIS A 3 -12.80 -1.89 -25.31
CA HIS A 3 -12.37 -0.59 -25.87
C HIS A 3 -11.34 0.12 -24.97
N ARG A 4 -11.42 -0.06 -23.65
CA ARG A 4 -10.46 0.51 -22.69
C ARG A 4 -9.03 0.02 -22.88
N ASN A 5 -8.85 -1.24 -23.30
CA ASN A 5 -7.51 -1.81 -23.49
C ASN A 5 -6.85 -1.29 -24.79
N THR A 6 -7.65 -0.92 -25.79
CA THR A 6 -7.18 -0.37 -27.06
C THR A 6 -6.73 1.09 -26.88
N ASP A 7 -7.48 1.89 -26.11
CA ASP A 7 -7.15 3.29 -25.81
C ASP A 7 -5.91 3.40 -24.92
N GLU A 8 -5.78 2.53 -23.93
CA GLU A 8 -4.60 2.47 -23.05
C GLU A 8 -3.34 2.09 -23.85
N ALA A 9 -3.42 1.13 -24.76
CA ALA A 9 -2.30 0.74 -25.59
C ALA A 9 -1.89 1.86 -26.58
N ALA A 10 -2.84 2.60 -27.14
CA ALA A 10 -2.57 3.76 -27.97
C ALA A 10 -1.87 4.88 -27.18
N LEU A 11 -2.35 5.16 -25.96
CA LEU A 11 -1.76 6.13 -25.05
C LEU A 11 -0.30 5.78 -24.72
N VAL A 12 -0.04 4.52 -24.36
CA VAL A 12 1.34 4.04 -24.08
C VAL A 12 2.25 4.22 -25.29
N ARG A 13 1.79 3.87 -26.50
CA ARG A 13 2.60 4.04 -27.72
C ARG A 13 2.94 5.50 -28.00
N ARG A 14 2.03 6.44 -27.72
CA ARG A 14 2.29 7.88 -27.82
C ARG A 14 3.41 8.28 -26.83
N VAL A 15 3.36 7.82 -25.58
CA VAL A 15 4.40 8.09 -24.59
C VAL A 15 5.74 7.48 -25.02
N GLN A 16 5.75 6.25 -25.56
CA GLN A 16 6.94 5.62 -26.11
C GLN A 16 7.55 6.41 -27.28
N ALA A 17 6.70 7.14 -28.04
CA ALA A 17 7.11 8.08 -29.07
C ALA A 17 7.50 9.47 -28.52
N ARG A 18 7.63 9.64 -27.19
CA ARG A 18 7.99 10.88 -26.48
C ARG A 18 6.94 12.00 -26.54
N ASP A 19 5.66 11.65 -26.67
CA ASP A 19 4.56 12.59 -26.50
C ASP A 19 4.38 12.92 -25.01
N GLU A 20 4.79 14.12 -24.62
CA GLU A 20 4.70 14.57 -23.20
C GLU A 20 3.27 14.76 -22.74
N MET A 21 2.35 15.14 -23.66
CA MET A 21 0.94 15.28 -23.31
C MET A 21 0.31 13.91 -22.99
N ALA A 22 0.68 12.87 -23.74
CA ALA A 22 0.26 11.51 -23.45
C ALA A 22 0.79 11.01 -22.08
N PHE A 23 2.01 11.40 -21.69
CA PHE A 23 2.50 11.06 -20.36
C PHE A 23 1.74 11.79 -19.25
N ARG A 24 1.36 13.05 -19.47
CA ARG A 24 0.50 13.79 -18.54
C ARG A 24 -0.84 13.09 -18.34
N GLU A 25 -1.47 12.60 -19.41
CA GLU A 25 -2.70 11.80 -19.32
C GLU A 25 -2.51 10.54 -18.44
N ILE A 26 -1.36 9.85 -18.54
CA ILE A 26 -1.02 8.70 -17.65
C ILE A 26 -0.93 9.18 -16.20
N VAL A 27 -0.24 10.27 -15.92
CA VAL A 27 -0.10 10.80 -14.55
C VAL A 27 -1.48 11.13 -13.98
N GLU A 28 -2.30 11.89 -14.68
CA GLU A 28 -3.64 12.29 -14.25
C GLU A 28 -4.53 11.06 -13.95
N HIS A 29 -4.45 10.03 -14.79
CA HIS A 29 -5.24 8.83 -14.62
C HIS A 29 -4.81 7.96 -13.43
N TYR A 30 -3.50 7.88 -13.16
CA TYR A 30 -2.96 6.92 -12.18
C TYR A 30 -2.48 7.54 -10.88
N GLN A 31 -2.31 8.88 -10.77
CA GLN A 31 -1.74 9.53 -9.58
C GLN A 31 -2.49 9.17 -8.28
N ALA A 32 -3.81 9.21 -8.29
CA ALA A 32 -4.60 8.89 -7.09
C ALA A 32 -4.44 7.43 -6.65
N LYS A 33 -4.32 6.50 -7.62
CA LYS A 33 -4.12 5.08 -7.35
C LYS A 33 -2.71 4.82 -6.81
N VAL A 34 -1.69 5.39 -7.45
CA VAL A 34 -0.28 5.30 -7.03
C VAL A 34 -0.12 5.85 -5.62
N PHE A 35 -0.61 7.07 -5.37
CA PHE A 35 -0.55 7.68 -4.04
C PHE A 35 -1.25 6.82 -2.97
N SER A 36 -2.45 6.31 -3.28
CA SER A 36 -3.21 5.47 -2.35
C SER A 36 -2.44 4.19 -1.94
N ILE A 37 -1.70 3.57 -2.88
CA ILE A 37 -0.90 2.39 -2.60
C ILE A 37 0.30 2.77 -1.71
N ILE A 38 1.03 3.81 -2.08
CA ILE A 38 2.20 4.26 -1.33
C ILE A 38 1.79 4.66 0.09
N TYR A 39 0.74 5.45 0.24
CA TYR A 39 0.21 5.82 1.55
C TYR A 39 -0.27 4.61 2.35
N GLY A 40 -0.93 3.64 1.70
CA GLY A 40 -1.32 2.37 2.32
C GLY A 40 -0.12 1.61 2.91
N ILE A 41 1.05 1.69 2.25
CA ILE A 41 2.29 1.04 2.69
C ILE A 41 3.00 1.86 3.77
N LEU A 42 3.26 3.14 3.50
CA LEU A 42 4.16 3.97 4.32
C LEU A 42 3.45 4.63 5.51
N ARG A 43 2.16 4.96 5.37
CA ARG A 43 1.34 5.66 6.39
C ARG A 43 1.96 6.99 6.85
N ASN A 44 2.65 7.66 5.95
CA ASN A 44 3.20 8.99 6.13
C ASN A 44 2.96 9.76 4.84
N HIS A 45 2.34 10.94 4.91
CA HIS A 45 1.91 11.72 3.75
C HIS A 45 3.10 12.27 2.98
N ASN A 46 4.04 12.89 3.67
CA ASN A 46 5.22 13.51 3.04
C ASN A 46 6.09 12.44 2.35
N ASP A 47 6.37 11.33 3.05
CA ASP A 47 7.09 10.19 2.44
C ASP A 47 6.34 9.67 1.21
N ALA A 48 4.99 9.66 1.24
CA ALA A 48 4.18 9.16 0.12
C ALA A 48 4.21 10.08 -1.09
N GLU A 49 4.23 11.40 -0.90
CA GLU A 49 4.38 12.37 -1.99
C GLU A 49 5.74 12.24 -2.67
N ASP A 50 6.82 12.18 -1.88
CA ASP A 50 8.18 12.03 -2.40
C ASP A 50 8.33 10.74 -3.22
N ILE A 51 7.82 9.63 -2.70
CA ILE A 51 7.88 8.34 -3.40
C ILE A 51 6.99 8.34 -4.64
N ALA A 52 5.82 9.00 -4.62
CA ALA A 52 4.97 9.12 -5.81
C ALA A 52 5.68 9.86 -6.94
N GLN A 53 6.40 10.93 -6.64
CA GLN A 53 7.21 11.64 -7.64
C GLN A 53 8.30 10.72 -8.22
N GLN A 54 9.02 9.96 -7.37
CA GLN A 54 10.04 9.00 -7.83
C GLN A 54 9.44 7.90 -8.71
N VAL A 55 8.26 7.40 -8.35
CA VAL A 55 7.51 6.40 -9.13
C VAL A 55 7.20 6.93 -10.53
N PHE A 56 6.63 8.14 -10.65
CA PHE A 56 6.30 8.71 -11.97
C PHE A 56 7.54 9.04 -12.79
N ALA A 57 8.62 9.52 -12.17
CA ALA A 57 9.88 9.68 -12.86
C ALA A 57 10.39 8.34 -13.42
N LYS A 58 10.33 7.27 -12.62
CA LYS A 58 10.75 5.92 -13.04
C LYS A 58 9.85 5.35 -14.14
N ILE A 59 8.54 5.59 -14.08
CA ILE A 59 7.59 5.24 -15.15
C ILE A 59 8.00 5.94 -16.44
N TYR A 60 8.26 7.25 -16.42
CA TYR A 60 8.64 8.04 -17.60
C TYR A 60 9.87 7.45 -18.31
N PHE A 61 10.92 7.13 -17.54
CA PHE A 61 12.15 6.58 -18.12
C PHE A 61 12.04 5.11 -18.55
N SER A 62 11.17 4.32 -17.94
CA SER A 62 11.07 2.87 -18.18
C SER A 62 9.94 2.46 -19.11
N ILE A 63 8.97 3.34 -19.39
CA ILE A 63 7.78 3.02 -20.22
C ILE A 63 8.16 2.60 -21.66
N LYS A 64 9.30 3.06 -22.17
CA LYS A 64 9.85 2.64 -23.46
C LYS A 64 10.09 1.12 -23.54
N ASN A 65 10.28 0.46 -22.40
CA ASN A 65 10.52 -0.98 -22.28
C ASN A 65 9.24 -1.76 -21.93
N PHE A 66 8.09 -1.09 -21.81
CA PHE A 66 6.83 -1.77 -21.54
C PHE A 66 6.38 -2.56 -22.76
N ASP A 67 6.24 -3.87 -22.62
CA ASP A 67 6.05 -4.84 -23.71
C ASP A 67 4.61 -5.40 -23.80
N PHE A 68 3.66 -4.79 -23.08
CA PHE A 68 2.24 -5.17 -23.08
C PHE A 68 1.93 -6.61 -22.59
N ARG A 69 2.87 -7.26 -21.89
CA ARG A 69 2.63 -8.60 -21.29
C ARG A 69 1.71 -8.57 -20.08
N SER A 70 1.46 -7.40 -19.54
CA SER A 70 0.51 -7.14 -18.45
C SER A 70 -0.28 -5.88 -18.75
N SER A 71 -1.35 -5.59 -17.97
CA SER A 71 -1.97 -4.27 -18.03
C SER A 71 -0.99 -3.18 -17.59
N LEU A 72 -1.15 -1.96 -18.11
CA LEU A 72 -0.35 -0.81 -17.68
C LEU A 72 -0.48 -0.59 -16.18
N LEU A 73 -1.68 -0.76 -15.63
CA LEU A 73 -1.94 -0.64 -14.19
C LEU A 73 -1.09 -1.62 -13.39
N THR A 74 -1.03 -2.90 -13.79
CA THR A 74 -0.20 -3.92 -13.13
C THR A 74 1.28 -3.55 -13.18
N TRP A 75 1.75 -3.06 -14.32
CA TRP A 75 3.13 -2.64 -14.49
C TRP A 75 3.49 -1.42 -13.63
N ILE A 76 2.61 -0.39 -13.58
CA ILE A 76 2.76 0.77 -12.70
C ILE A 76 2.79 0.33 -11.23
N TYR A 77 1.91 -0.58 -10.82
CA TYR A 77 1.88 -1.11 -9.46
C TYR A 77 3.19 -1.78 -9.07
N LYS A 78 3.76 -2.58 -9.98
CA LYS A 78 5.05 -3.23 -9.75
C LYS A 78 6.16 -2.20 -9.48
N ILE A 79 6.22 -1.12 -10.26
CA ILE A 79 7.17 -0.03 -10.04
C ILE A 79 6.91 0.62 -8.68
N THR A 80 5.64 0.94 -8.38
CA THR A 80 5.23 1.61 -7.14
C THR A 80 5.64 0.82 -5.90
N VAL A 81 5.35 -0.47 -5.88
CA VAL A 81 5.67 -1.33 -4.73
C VAL A 81 7.17 -1.51 -4.58
N ASN A 82 7.90 -1.65 -5.68
CA ASN A 82 9.37 -1.74 -5.65
C ASN A 82 10.02 -0.47 -5.08
N GLU A 83 9.53 0.73 -5.45
CA GLU A 83 10.02 1.98 -4.88
C GLU A 83 9.75 2.08 -3.37
N CYS A 84 8.56 1.67 -2.93
CA CYS A 84 8.25 1.58 -1.50
C CYS A 84 9.20 0.64 -0.77
N TYR A 85 9.53 -0.51 -1.38
CA TYR A 85 10.48 -1.46 -0.78
C TYR A 85 11.88 -0.87 -0.66
N ASP A 86 12.38 -0.27 -1.72
CA ASP A 86 13.70 0.36 -1.72
C ASP A 86 13.80 1.49 -0.70
N TYR A 87 12.72 2.29 -0.57
CA TYR A 87 12.61 3.31 0.46
C TYR A 87 12.68 2.70 1.87
N LEU A 88 11.87 1.68 2.17
CA LEU A 88 11.85 1.04 3.49
C LEU A 88 13.17 0.38 3.82
N ARG A 89 13.83 -0.25 2.84
CA ARG A 89 15.17 -0.83 3.00
C ARG A 89 16.21 0.24 3.37
N LYS A 90 16.20 1.37 2.65
CA LYS A 90 17.10 2.50 2.92
C LYS A 90 16.82 3.11 4.31
N LYS A 91 15.54 3.28 4.67
CA LYS A 91 15.13 3.82 5.98
C LYS A 91 15.58 2.92 7.13
N ARG A 92 15.48 1.59 6.96
CA ARG A 92 15.96 0.61 7.94
C ARG A 92 17.47 0.66 8.12
N VAL A 93 18.24 0.71 7.04
CA VAL A 93 19.71 0.82 7.10
C VAL A 93 20.11 2.11 7.81
N ARG A 94 19.49 3.24 7.48
CA ARG A 94 19.74 4.51 8.18
C ARG A 94 19.44 4.39 9.68
N LYS A 95 18.30 3.80 10.05
CA LYS A 95 17.93 3.62 11.45
C LYS A 95 18.98 2.79 12.19
N LEU A 96 19.47 1.69 11.63
CA LEU A 96 20.52 0.87 12.23
C LEU A 96 21.85 1.62 12.41
N VAL A 97 22.21 2.50 11.47
CA VAL A 97 23.41 3.34 11.57
C VAL A 97 23.25 4.39 12.68
N TYR A 98 22.06 5.02 12.77
CA TYR A 98 21.79 6.02 13.83
C TYR A 98 21.63 5.36 15.22
N GLU A 99 21.01 4.17 15.32
CA GLU A 99 20.88 3.45 16.62
C GLU A 99 22.22 2.98 17.17
N SER A 100 23.28 2.86 16.36
CA SER A 100 24.64 2.62 16.85
C SER A 100 25.24 3.85 17.54
N ASP A 101 24.69 5.05 17.32
CA ASP A 101 25.22 6.32 17.82
C ASP A 101 24.38 6.93 18.96
N PHE A 102 23.18 6.37 19.27
CA PHE A 102 22.27 6.90 20.29
C PHE A 102 21.83 5.84 21.31
N SER A 103 21.54 6.29 22.56
CA SER A 103 21.09 5.44 23.66
C SER A 103 19.67 4.89 23.44
N GLU A 104 19.34 3.74 24.08
CA GLU A 104 18.04 3.05 23.97
C GLU A 104 16.81 3.93 24.32
N GLU A 105 16.98 4.97 25.14
CA GLU A 105 15.90 5.88 25.54
C GLU A 105 15.43 6.83 24.43
N ASP A 106 16.30 7.24 23.52
CA ASP A 106 15.95 8.10 22.39
C ASP A 106 15.24 7.31 21.28
N ALA A 107 15.55 6.04 21.12
CA ALA A 107 14.91 5.14 20.16
C ALA A 107 13.42 4.90 20.48
N GLN A 108 13.03 4.84 21.77
CA GLN A 108 11.64 4.65 22.20
C GLN A 108 10.78 5.92 21.99
N ARG A 109 11.36 7.11 22.12
CA ARG A 109 10.65 8.38 21.88
C ARG A 109 10.30 8.58 20.39
N MET A 110 11.15 8.16 19.47
CA MET A 110 10.89 8.26 18.02
C MET A 110 9.80 7.29 17.53
N GLN A 111 9.61 6.14 18.18
CA GLN A 111 8.56 5.19 17.82
C GLN A 111 7.14 5.68 18.15
N ASN A 112 6.98 6.54 19.15
CA ASN A 112 5.66 7.04 19.58
C ASN A 112 5.13 8.22 18.76
N THR A 113 5.94 8.85 17.91
CA THR A 113 5.53 10.04 17.14
C THR A 113 4.89 9.67 15.76
N GLU A 114 4.99 8.43 15.32
CA GLU A 114 4.43 8.00 14.01
C GLU A 114 2.94 7.59 14.04
N SER A 115 2.21 7.77 15.14
CA SER A 115 0.83 7.25 15.31
C SER A 115 -0.29 8.29 15.31
N ALA A 116 -0.08 9.51 14.88
CA ALA A 116 -1.17 10.47 14.69
C ALA A 116 -1.91 10.19 13.37
N ILE A 117 -3.03 9.49 13.46
CA ILE A 117 -3.96 9.28 12.35
C ILE A 117 -4.89 10.50 12.31
N GLU A 118 -4.71 11.37 11.32
CA GLU A 118 -5.72 12.38 11.01
C GLU A 118 -6.96 11.70 10.42
N GLN A 119 -8.06 11.79 11.15
CA GLN A 119 -9.39 11.35 10.71
C GLN A 119 -10.08 12.52 9.99
N GLY A 120 -10.26 12.40 8.67
CA GLY A 120 -11.18 13.25 7.92
C GLY A 120 -12.56 12.59 7.81
N PRO A 121 -13.66 13.37 7.61
CA PRO A 121 -15.01 12.84 7.66
C PRO A 121 -15.35 11.95 6.47
N ALA A 122 -16.07 10.87 6.76
CA ALA A 122 -16.50 9.86 5.79
C ALA A 122 -17.81 10.24 5.12
N VAL A 123 -17.87 10.18 3.78
CA VAL A 123 -19.12 9.96 3.03
C VAL A 123 -18.77 9.27 1.70
N ASP A 124 -18.99 8.00 1.64
CA ASP A 124 -19.34 7.16 0.49
C ASP A 124 -18.99 5.70 0.81
N THR A 125 -19.82 4.74 0.40
CA THR A 125 -19.64 3.32 0.72
C THR A 125 -18.31 2.76 0.16
N GLN A 126 -17.84 3.27 -0.97
CA GLN A 126 -16.54 2.92 -1.53
C GLN A 126 -15.38 3.53 -0.70
N LEU A 127 -15.55 4.75 -0.20
CA LEU A 127 -14.59 5.39 0.69
C LEU A 127 -14.49 4.63 2.02
N ALA A 128 -15.63 4.21 2.58
CA ALA A 128 -15.67 3.42 3.82
C ALA A 128 -14.99 2.05 3.67
N GLN A 129 -15.16 1.37 2.53
CA GLN A 129 -14.46 0.13 2.23
C GLN A 129 -12.95 0.34 2.08
N ARG A 130 -12.53 1.41 1.41
CA ARG A 130 -11.10 1.76 1.29
C ARG A 130 -10.49 2.08 2.65
N ASP A 131 -11.18 2.85 3.48
CA ASP A 131 -10.72 3.19 4.82
C ASP A 131 -10.61 1.95 5.71
N LEU A 132 -11.57 1.02 5.63
CA LEU A 132 -11.50 -0.27 6.31
C LEU A 132 -10.27 -1.07 5.89
N VAL A 133 -10.01 -1.19 4.59
CA VAL A 133 -8.82 -1.90 4.08
C VAL A 133 -7.53 -1.24 4.56
N LEU A 134 -7.46 0.08 4.52
CA LEU A 134 -6.31 0.83 5.02
C LEU A 134 -6.10 0.64 6.53
N LYS A 135 -7.16 0.65 7.34
CA LYS A 135 -7.12 0.36 8.77
C LYS A 135 -6.64 -1.07 9.06
N LEU A 136 -7.09 -2.04 8.28
CA LEU A 136 -6.63 -3.42 8.39
C LEU A 136 -5.14 -3.56 8.03
N LEU A 137 -4.72 -2.99 6.92
CA LEU A 137 -3.33 -3.00 6.49
C LEU A 137 -2.40 -2.27 7.48
N ALA A 138 -2.89 -1.27 8.20
CA ALA A 138 -2.15 -0.57 9.25
C ALA A 138 -1.78 -1.46 10.46
N LYS A 139 -2.48 -2.60 10.64
CA LYS A 139 -2.16 -3.57 11.70
C LYS A 139 -0.95 -4.46 11.38
N LEU A 140 -0.45 -4.39 10.14
CA LEU A 140 0.75 -5.10 9.71
C LEU A 140 2.00 -4.21 9.84
N SER A 141 3.17 -4.83 10.01
CA SER A 141 4.44 -4.13 9.80
C SER A 141 4.53 -3.61 8.36
N LYS A 142 5.32 -2.57 8.13
CA LYS A 142 5.54 -2.01 6.78
C LYS A 142 6.02 -3.10 5.80
N GLU A 143 6.94 -3.96 6.24
CA GLU A 143 7.47 -5.08 5.45
C GLU A 143 6.42 -6.15 5.15
N ASP A 144 5.66 -6.62 6.16
CA ASP A 144 4.64 -7.66 5.97
C ASP A 144 3.51 -7.18 5.05
N ARG A 145 3.11 -5.92 5.19
CA ARG A 145 2.11 -5.26 4.36
C ARG A 145 2.54 -5.26 2.91
N MET A 146 3.79 -4.89 2.64
CA MET A 146 4.31 -4.85 1.31
C MET A 146 4.45 -6.23 0.68
N LEU A 147 4.99 -7.21 1.41
CA LEU A 147 5.06 -8.59 0.93
C LEU A 147 3.66 -9.11 0.55
N LEU A 148 2.64 -8.76 1.36
CA LEU A 148 1.26 -9.15 1.08
C LEU A 148 0.73 -8.48 -0.19
N LEU A 149 0.97 -7.19 -0.39
CA LEU A 149 0.54 -6.47 -1.59
C LEU A 149 1.22 -7.01 -2.84
N MET A 150 2.53 -7.24 -2.79
CA MET A 150 3.28 -7.84 -3.91
C MET A 150 2.75 -9.24 -4.25
N LYS A 151 2.37 -10.04 -3.25
CA LYS A 151 1.85 -11.39 -3.46
C LYS A 151 0.42 -11.39 -3.98
N GLU A 152 -0.50 -10.62 -3.35
CA GLU A 152 -1.94 -10.71 -3.58
C GLU A 152 -2.42 -9.78 -4.71
N VAL A 153 -1.80 -8.61 -4.85
CA VAL A 153 -2.22 -7.62 -5.84
C VAL A 153 -1.42 -7.76 -7.13
N GLU A 154 -0.11 -8.02 -7.03
CA GLU A 154 0.79 -8.08 -8.17
C GLU A 154 1.06 -9.51 -8.67
N GLY A 155 0.66 -10.51 -7.88
CA GLY A 155 0.79 -11.90 -8.26
C GLY A 155 2.19 -12.47 -8.25
N HIS A 156 3.18 -11.78 -7.60
CA HIS A 156 4.55 -12.28 -7.52
C HIS A 156 4.61 -13.67 -6.89
N SER A 157 5.44 -14.53 -7.45
CA SER A 157 5.77 -15.82 -6.84
C SER A 157 6.61 -15.62 -5.56
N VAL A 158 6.61 -16.62 -4.69
CA VAL A 158 7.46 -16.59 -3.47
C VAL A 158 8.95 -16.53 -3.85
N GLU A 159 9.34 -17.19 -4.94
CA GLU A 159 10.68 -17.17 -5.48
C GLU A 159 11.09 -15.77 -5.97
N GLU A 160 10.19 -15.07 -6.70
CA GLU A 160 10.41 -13.67 -7.10
C GLU A 160 10.55 -12.75 -5.90
N LEU A 161 9.66 -12.90 -4.90
CA LEU A 161 9.75 -12.16 -3.65
C LEU A 161 11.06 -12.42 -2.92
N SER A 162 11.55 -13.66 -2.91
CA SER A 162 12.84 -14.05 -2.33
C SER A 162 13.99 -13.31 -3.02
N ARG A 163 14.01 -13.33 -4.34
CA ARG A 163 15.03 -12.61 -5.14
C ARG A 163 14.97 -11.09 -4.93
N MET A 164 13.78 -10.51 -4.89
CA MET A 164 13.59 -9.06 -4.73
C MET A 164 13.95 -8.57 -3.34
N THR A 165 13.67 -9.36 -2.31
CA THR A 165 13.83 -8.96 -0.91
C THR A 165 15.14 -9.46 -0.27
N GLY A 166 15.85 -10.38 -0.93
CA GLY A 166 16.99 -11.09 -0.35
C GLY A 166 16.62 -11.98 0.85
N THR A 167 15.32 -12.26 1.03
CA THR A 167 14.80 -13.05 2.16
C THR A 167 14.51 -14.48 1.70
N ASN A 168 14.89 -15.47 2.49
CA ASN A 168 14.64 -16.88 2.17
C ASN A 168 13.14 -17.16 1.95
N GLU A 169 12.80 -18.01 0.99
CA GLU A 169 11.43 -18.35 0.62
C GLU A 169 10.59 -18.87 1.79
N ASN A 170 11.15 -19.72 2.66
CA ASN A 170 10.44 -20.23 3.81
C ASN A 170 10.08 -19.11 4.79
N THR A 171 10.99 -18.14 4.97
CA THR A 171 10.73 -16.95 5.78
C THR A 171 9.60 -16.11 5.17
N ILE A 172 9.58 -15.93 3.84
CA ILE A 172 8.49 -15.23 3.13
C ILE A 172 7.15 -15.94 3.33
N LYS A 173 7.12 -17.26 3.13
CA LYS A 173 5.91 -18.06 3.36
C LYS A 173 5.35 -17.87 4.78
N VAL A 174 6.22 -17.90 5.79
CA VAL A 174 5.85 -17.67 7.19
C VAL A 174 5.37 -16.24 7.41
N LYS A 175 6.05 -15.22 6.87
CA LYS A 175 5.63 -13.81 6.97
C LYS A 175 4.26 -13.60 6.32
N LEU A 176 4.02 -14.09 5.12
CA LEU A 176 2.73 -14.01 4.43
C LEU A 176 1.61 -14.69 5.22
N PHE A 177 1.87 -15.89 5.75
CA PHE A 177 0.90 -16.60 6.59
C PHE A 177 0.54 -15.78 7.84
N ARG A 178 1.53 -15.26 8.56
CA ARG A 178 1.31 -14.44 9.76
C ARG A 178 0.58 -13.14 9.44
N ALA A 179 0.91 -12.49 8.33
CA ALA A 179 0.24 -11.29 7.86
C ALA A 179 -1.24 -11.55 7.59
N ARG A 180 -1.59 -12.61 6.84
CA ARG A 180 -2.98 -13.01 6.59
C ARG A 180 -3.74 -13.30 7.89
N GLN A 181 -3.12 -14.02 8.83
CA GLN A 181 -3.72 -14.32 10.13
C GLN A 181 -3.99 -13.05 10.97
N LYS A 182 -3.05 -12.08 10.95
CA LYS A 182 -3.26 -10.78 11.61
C LYS A 182 -4.43 -10.01 11.00
N LEU A 183 -4.53 -9.97 9.67
CA LEU A 183 -5.64 -9.30 8.99
C LEU A 183 -6.98 -9.96 9.31
N LEU A 184 -7.06 -11.29 9.27
CA LEU A 184 -8.27 -12.04 9.59
C LEU A 184 -8.74 -11.75 11.02
N LYS A 185 -7.85 -11.80 12.00
CA LYS A 185 -8.16 -11.47 13.40
C LYS A 185 -8.59 -10.01 13.56
N ALA A 186 -7.97 -9.08 12.85
CA ALA A 186 -8.34 -7.66 12.88
C ALA A 186 -9.73 -7.42 12.27
N ALA A 187 -10.04 -8.05 11.14
CA ALA A 187 -11.36 -7.98 10.50
C ALA A 187 -12.46 -8.56 11.39
N GLN A 188 -12.22 -9.70 12.03
CA GLN A 188 -13.17 -10.31 12.98
C GLN A 188 -13.46 -9.42 14.19
N ARG A 189 -12.46 -8.70 14.70
CA ARG A 189 -12.64 -7.74 15.82
C ARG A 189 -13.50 -6.54 15.41
N LEU A 190 -13.31 -6.03 14.20
CA LEU A 190 -14.10 -4.92 13.67
C LEU A 190 -15.57 -5.32 13.49
N ASN A 191 -15.83 -6.52 12.96
CA ASN A 191 -17.20 -7.05 12.83
C ASN A 191 -17.88 -7.28 14.19
N ARG A 192 -17.15 -7.67 15.23
CA ARG A 192 -17.70 -7.85 16.58
C ARG A 192 -17.96 -6.53 17.30
N GLY A 193 -17.15 -5.49 17.05
CA GLY A 193 -17.33 -4.17 17.64
C GLY A 193 -18.50 -3.36 17.05
N GLY A 194 -18.89 -3.62 15.80
CA GLY A 194 -20.03 -2.97 15.14
C GLY A 194 -21.41 -3.53 15.55
N GLY A 195 -21.45 -4.68 16.22
CA GLY A 195 -22.71 -5.37 16.60
C GLY A 195 -23.27 -5.06 18.00
N GLN A 196 -22.56 -4.26 18.83
CA GLN A 196 -22.99 -4.02 20.23
C GLN A 196 -23.59 -2.65 20.53
N SER A 197 -23.82 -1.79 19.54
CA SER A 197 -24.38 -0.46 19.77
C SER A 197 -25.90 -0.33 19.52
N GLY A 198 -26.63 -1.46 19.49
CA GLY A 198 -28.05 -1.41 19.11
C GLY A 198 -29.00 -2.38 19.80
N LEU A 199 -28.81 -2.74 21.08
CA LEU A 199 -29.86 -3.43 21.85
C LEU A 199 -29.56 -3.33 23.36
N GLY A 200 -29.85 -2.18 23.93
CA GLY A 200 -29.80 -1.98 25.37
C GLY A 200 -30.70 -0.80 25.79
N GLY A 201 -31.98 -1.04 25.96
CA GLY A 201 -32.82 -0.01 26.55
C GLY A 201 -34.29 -0.09 26.20
N ALA A 202 -35.04 -1.08 26.72
CA ALA A 202 -36.46 -0.91 27.04
C ALA A 202 -37.01 -2.17 27.75
N GLN A 203 -36.73 -2.32 29.01
CA GLN A 203 -37.58 -3.05 29.93
C GLN A 203 -37.56 -2.35 31.29
N SER A 204 -38.49 -1.52 31.53
CA SER A 204 -38.94 -1.19 32.88
C SER A 204 -40.42 -0.79 32.84
N GLY A 205 -41.23 -1.65 33.45
CA GLY A 205 -42.29 -1.31 34.32
C GLY A 205 -43.65 -1.01 33.69
N ILE A 206 -44.54 -2.00 33.78
CA ILE A 206 -45.89 -1.73 34.33
C ILE A 206 -46.32 -3.00 35.10
N ARG A 207 -46.32 -2.85 36.42
CA ARG A 207 -47.22 -3.65 37.30
C ARG A 207 -48.57 -2.91 37.35
N LEU A 208 -49.61 -3.62 37.04
CA LEU A 208 -50.86 -3.72 37.83
C LEU A 208 -51.76 -4.74 37.13
#